data_68aaf4af5c3a808c66f0b8f6d535c9f2
#
_entry.id   68aaf4af5c3a808c66f0b8f6d535c9f2
#
_cell.length_a   1.000
_cell.length_b   1.000
_cell.length_c   1.000
_cell.angle_alpha   90.00
_cell.angle_beta   90.00
_cell.angle_gamma   90.00
#
_symmetry.space_group_name_H-M   'P 1'
#
loop_
_entity.id
_entity.type
_entity.pdbx_description
1 polymer ?
#
loop_
_entity_poly.entity_id
_entity_poly.type
_entity_poly.pdbx_seq_one_letter_code
_entity_poly.pdbx_strand_id
1 'polypeptide(L)'
;MKLKLKSGILLIAQLIGLGLSLFICNLLSSRIVAVNLELPPVPAEMTDKVALAWLGICFLNAAVMAYPIRRSHWHGWKLMGAVAVIYFGITDFLSQIESLVFLKYLTHKMTAETIGWLLCRGAVTACLFAPLAVLIMGKMRPSGTAPFDSHNRIRLLMPWTGWVWKLGVIAVCYSFIYLTFGFLVAWQSPAVRAYYAGMSAPAWLIPLVQLGRGLIWAGLAVLVIQLMKGKWWESGLAVSLLFAVLMSSGLLLPYNPLMPEAVAAVHFRELFGSNFIFGWVTVWVLNLGGKIRPVGVGSETAI
;
A
#
# COMPACT_ATOMS: atom_id res chain seq x y z
N MET A 1 10.04 -7.98 -33.64
CA MET A 1 10.41 -6.63 -33.15
C MET A 1 9.18 -5.69 -33.06
N LYS A 2 8.36 -5.52 -34.10
CA LYS A 2 7.18 -4.63 -34.11
C LYS A 2 6.14 -4.91 -33.02
N LEU A 3 5.86 -6.18 -32.66
CA LEU A 3 4.88 -6.54 -31.61
C LEU A 3 5.35 -6.13 -30.21
N LYS A 4 6.63 -6.33 -29.89
CA LYS A 4 7.21 -5.91 -28.59
C LYS A 4 7.21 -4.38 -28.43
N LEU A 5 7.47 -3.65 -29.51
CA LEU A 5 7.44 -2.19 -29.53
C LEU A 5 6.01 -1.67 -29.28
N LYS A 6 4.98 -2.23 -29.94
CA LYS A 6 3.57 -1.87 -29.71
C LYS A 6 3.14 -2.13 -28.26
N SER A 7 3.58 -3.25 -27.67
CA SER A 7 3.28 -3.57 -26.26
C SER A 7 3.95 -2.60 -25.28
N GLY A 8 5.17 -2.14 -25.58
CA GLY A 8 5.88 -1.15 -24.78
C GLY A 8 5.21 0.23 -24.82
N ILE A 9 4.86 0.70 -26.01
CA ILE A 9 4.16 1.98 -26.19
C ILE A 9 2.80 1.97 -25.45
N LEU A 10 2.04 0.87 -25.56
CA LEU A 10 0.78 0.74 -24.86
C LEU A 10 0.96 0.82 -23.34
N LEU A 11 1.99 0.16 -22.79
CA LEU A 11 2.28 0.20 -21.36
C LEU A 11 2.60 1.62 -20.89
N ILE A 12 3.42 2.36 -21.65
CA ILE A 12 3.75 3.75 -21.33
C ILE A 12 2.48 4.61 -21.33
N ALA A 13 1.64 4.48 -22.37
CA ALA A 13 0.37 5.21 -22.44
C ALA A 13 -0.56 4.86 -21.26
N GLN A 14 -0.62 3.59 -20.86
CA GLN A 14 -1.39 3.16 -19.69
C GLN A 14 -0.85 3.75 -18.39
N LEU A 15 0.47 3.79 -18.20
CA LEU A 15 1.09 4.39 -17.00
C LEU A 15 0.82 5.90 -16.94
N ILE A 16 0.93 6.60 -18.07
CA ILE A 16 0.58 8.02 -18.16
C ILE A 16 -0.89 8.22 -17.80
N GLY A 17 -1.79 7.46 -18.41
CA GLY A 17 -3.22 7.53 -18.11
C GLY A 17 -3.55 7.25 -16.65
N LEU A 18 -2.89 6.27 -16.03
CA LEU A 18 -3.05 5.96 -14.60
C LEU A 18 -2.57 7.10 -13.70
N GLY A 19 -1.39 7.66 -13.95
CA GLY A 19 -0.84 8.77 -13.17
C GLY A 19 -1.74 10.00 -13.23
N LEU A 20 -2.16 10.39 -14.43
CA LEU A 20 -3.08 11.51 -14.63
C LEU A 20 -4.46 11.25 -13.99
N SER A 21 -5.02 10.05 -14.15
CA SER A 21 -6.31 9.72 -13.54
C SER A 21 -6.24 9.76 -12.01
N LEU A 22 -5.15 9.26 -11.40
CA LEU A 22 -4.97 9.34 -9.95
C LEU A 22 -4.84 10.80 -9.49
N PHE A 23 -4.11 11.63 -10.21
CA PHE A 23 -3.99 13.05 -9.91
C PHE A 23 -5.36 13.75 -9.96
N ILE A 24 -6.15 13.54 -11.01
CA ILE A 24 -7.49 14.09 -11.15
C ILE A 24 -8.41 13.58 -10.03
N CYS A 25 -8.37 12.26 -9.69
CA CYS A 25 -9.16 11.71 -8.61
C CYS A 25 -8.84 12.34 -7.25
N ASN A 26 -7.55 12.64 -6.97
CA ASN A 26 -7.15 13.38 -5.78
C ASN A 26 -7.69 14.82 -5.74
N LEU A 27 -7.67 15.53 -6.86
CA LEU A 27 -8.26 16.87 -6.95
C LEU A 27 -9.77 16.83 -6.72
N LEU A 28 -10.47 15.90 -7.38
CA LEU A 28 -11.91 15.73 -7.24
C LEU A 28 -12.31 15.35 -5.82
N SER A 29 -11.63 14.38 -5.22
CA SER A 29 -11.91 13.95 -3.85
C SER A 29 -11.73 15.09 -2.84
N SER A 30 -10.72 15.93 -3.01
CA SER A 30 -10.50 17.12 -2.17
C SER A 30 -11.61 18.16 -2.32
N ARG A 31 -12.28 18.21 -3.48
CA ARG A 31 -13.45 19.09 -3.70
C ARG A 31 -14.75 18.48 -3.17
N ILE A 32 -14.92 17.15 -3.31
CA ILE A 32 -16.12 16.44 -2.86
C ILE A 32 -16.18 16.40 -1.32
N VAL A 33 -15.03 16.16 -0.69
CA VAL A 33 -14.90 16.09 0.78
C VAL A 33 -14.37 17.44 1.29
N ALA A 34 -14.97 18.54 0.82
CA ALA A 34 -14.61 19.87 1.26
C ALA A 34 -15.05 20.05 2.73
N VAL A 35 -14.08 20.23 3.61
CA VAL A 35 -14.28 20.60 5.03
C VAL A 35 -13.41 21.84 5.27
N ASN A 36 -13.92 22.80 6.04
CA ASN A 36 -13.16 23.97 6.44
C ASN A 36 -12.14 23.59 7.52
N LEU A 37 -11.09 22.90 7.11
CA LEU A 37 -9.94 22.62 7.98
C LEU A 37 -9.07 23.87 8.04
N GLU A 38 -8.78 24.33 9.24
CA GLU A 38 -7.81 25.40 9.50
C GLU A 38 -6.37 24.88 9.34
N LEU A 39 -6.04 24.37 8.15
CA LEU A 39 -4.67 24.02 7.81
C LEU A 39 -3.93 25.23 7.23
N PRO A 40 -2.66 25.44 7.60
CA PRO A 40 -1.86 26.49 6.99
C PRO A 40 -1.86 26.35 5.46
N PRO A 41 -2.11 27.43 4.70
CA PRO A 41 -2.10 27.38 3.25
C PRO A 41 -0.69 27.09 2.73
N VAL A 42 -0.59 26.48 1.56
CA VAL A 42 0.69 26.34 0.85
C VAL A 42 1.21 27.74 0.52
N PRO A 43 2.46 28.06 0.89
CA PRO A 43 3.08 29.34 0.51
C PRO A 43 3.03 29.53 -1.01
N ALA A 44 2.75 30.76 -1.47
CA ALA A 44 2.57 31.04 -2.89
C ALA A 44 3.79 30.64 -3.74
N GLU A 45 4.99 30.86 -3.22
CA GLU A 45 6.26 30.49 -3.85
C GLU A 45 6.51 28.97 -3.94
N MET A 46 5.76 28.16 -3.19
CA MET A 46 5.88 26.70 -3.19
C MET A 46 4.75 26.01 -3.97
N THR A 47 3.72 26.72 -4.37
CA THR A 47 2.51 26.13 -4.98
C THR A 47 2.84 25.25 -6.18
N ASP A 48 3.64 25.75 -7.13
CA ASP A 48 4.02 25.00 -8.33
C ASP A 48 4.89 23.78 -7.99
N LYS A 49 5.81 23.93 -7.06
CA LYS A 49 6.68 22.83 -6.60
C LYS A 49 5.86 21.70 -5.93
N VAL A 50 4.90 22.09 -5.10
CA VAL A 50 4.00 21.12 -4.44
C VAL A 50 3.10 20.43 -5.47
N ALA A 51 2.54 21.17 -6.43
CA ALA A 51 1.70 20.59 -7.48
C ALA A 51 2.48 19.62 -8.36
N LEU A 52 3.70 19.95 -8.76
CA LEU A 52 4.57 19.08 -9.57
C LEU A 52 5.00 17.83 -8.78
N ALA A 53 5.38 17.99 -7.51
CA ALA A 53 5.73 16.87 -6.64
C ALA A 53 4.52 15.95 -6.44
N TRP A 54 3.33 16.50 -6.22
CA TRP A 54 2.09 15.73 -6.09
C TRP A 54 1.77 14.93 -7.36
N LEU A 55 1.94 15.55 -8.53
CA LEU A 55 1.82 14.85 -9.81
C LEU A 55 2.81 13.70 -9.91
N GLY A 56 4.07 13.92 -9.56
CA GLY A 56 5.11 12.87 -9.52
C GLY A 56 4.76 11.72 -8.57
N ILE A 57 4.23 12.02 -7.39
CA ILE A 57 3.75 11.03 -6.42
C ILE A 57 2.59 10.20 -7.02
N CYS A 58 1.66 10.84 -7.72
CA CYS A 58 0.58 10.14 -8.39
C CYS A 58 1.10 9.18 -9.47
N PHE A 59 2.10 9.57 -10.26
CA PHE A 59 2.74 8.68 -11.22
C PHE A 59 3.47 7.51 -10.54
N LEU A 60 4.18 7.76 -9.46
CA LEU A 60 4.89 6.73 -8.70
C LEU A 60 3.90 5.70 -8.11
N ASN A 61 2.84 6.17 -7.47
CA ASN A 61 1.78 5.32 -6.90
C ASN A 61 1.05 4.53 -8.00
N ALA A 62 0.74 5.17 -9.12
CA ALA A 62 0.13 4.52 -10.27
C ALA A 62 1.04 3.43 -10.87
N ALA A 63 2.34 3.65 -10.95
CA ALA A 63 3.30 2.69 -11.48
C ALA A 63 3.36 1.41 -10.63
N VAL A 64 3.41 1.53 -9.29
CA VAL A 64 3.43 0.35 -8.42
C VAL A 64 2.08 -0.38 -8.41
N MET A 65 0.95 0.34 -8.55
CA MET A 65 -0.38 -0.25 -8.69
C MET A 65 -0.58 -0.94 -10.05
N ALA A 66 0.02 -0.44 -11.11
CA ALA A 66 -0.10 -1.02 -12.46
C ALA A 66 0.38 -2.46 -12.53
N TYR A 67 1.44 -2.82 -11.79
CA TYR A 67 2.02 -4.15 -11.84
C TYR A 67 1.05 -5.26 -11.38
N PRO A 68 0.50 -5.22 -10.15
CA PRO A 68 -0.47 -6.23 -9.71
C PRO A 68 -1.76 -6.21 -10.55
N ILE A 69 -2.24 -5.05 -11.00
CA ILE A 69 -3.42 -4.97 -11.89
C ILE A 69 -3.14 -5.69 -13.20
N ARG A 70 -2.00 -5.44 -13.84
CA ARG A 70 -1.61 -6.09 -15.10
C ARG A 70 -1.47 -7.61 -14.95
N ARG A 71 -0.88 -8.07 -13.82
CA ARG A 71 -0.66 -9.49 -13.51
C ARG A 71 -1.88 -10.16 -12.90
N SER A 72 -2.99 -9.42 -12.72
CA SER A 72 -4.21 -9.96 -12.13
C SER A 72 -4.89 -10.97 -13.07
N HIS A 73 -5.43 -12.05 -12.46
CA HIS A 73 -6.40 -12.94 -13.09
C HIS A 73 -7.84 -12.51 -12.77
N TRP A 74 -8.01 -11.57 -11.82
CA TRP A 74 -9.31 -10.94 -11.58
C TRP A 74 -9.56 -9.84 -12.61
N HIS A 75 -10.84 -9.54 -12.82
CA HIS A 75 -11.32 -8.55 -13.79
C HIS A 75 -12.61 -7.91 -13.29
N GLY A 76 -13.03 -6.83 -13.94
CA GLY A 76 -14.27 -6.12 -13.65
C GLY A 76 -14.38 -5.68 -12.19
N TRP A 77 -15.57 -5.76 -11.62
CA TRP A 77 -15.91 -5.27 -10.29
C TRP A 77 -15.08 -5.90 -9.15
N LYS A 78 -14.76 -7.19 -9.29
CA LYS A 78 -13.91 -7.87 -8.31
C LYS A 78 -12.52 -7.26 -8.22
N LEU A 79 -11.93 -6.93 -9.37
CA LEU A 79 -10.62 -6.28 -9.42
C LEU A 79 -10.70 -4.83 -8.96
N MET A 80 -11.77 -4.10 -9.32
CA MET A 80 -11.98 -2.72 -8.85
C MET A 80 -12.04 -2.65 -7.33
N GLY A 81 -12.84 -3.51 -6.69
CA GLY A 81 -12.92 -3.58 -5.24
C GLY A 81 -11.57 -3.88 -4.59
N ALA A 82 -10.80 -4.83 -5.15
CA ALA A 82 -9.47 -5.14 -4.64
C ALA A 82 -8.49 -3.96 -4.78
N VAL A 83 -8.48 -3.28 -5.93
CA VAL A 83 -7.65 -2.09 -6.18
C VAL A 83 -8.00 -0.97 -5.20
N ALA A 84 -9.30 -0.71 -4.99
CA ALA A 84 -9.75 0.31 -4.04
C ALA A 84 -9.30 -0.01 -2.60
N VAL A 85 -9.50 -1.25 -2.15
CA VAL A 85 -9.11 -1.70 -0.80
C VAL A 85 -7.60 -1.64 -0.60
N ILE A 86 -6.80 -2.09 -1.58
CA ILE A 86 -5.33 -2.05 -1.51
C ILE A 86 -4.85 -0.60 -1.46
N TYR A 87 -5.33 0.25 -2.37
CA TYR A 87 -4.91 1.65 -2.41
C TYR A 87 -5.29 2.39 -1.12
N PHE A 88 -6.57 2.43 -0.77
CA PHE A 88 -7.06 3.09 0.45
C PHE A 88 -6.43 2.50 1.72
N GLY A 89 -6.36 1.17 1.81
CA GLY A 89 -5.82 0.46 2.97
C GLY A 89 -4.39 0.86 3.29
N ILE A 90 -3.55 1.03 2.25
CA ILE A 90 -2.13 1.35 2.43
C ILE A 90 -1.92 2.87 2.55
N THR A 91 -2.48 3.67 1.64
CA THR A 91 -2.19 5.12 1.59
C THR A 91 -2.79 5.88 2.76
N ASP A 92 -4.02 5.52 3.16
CA ASP A 92 -4.79 6.34 4.10
C ASP A 92 -5.10 5.57 5.38
N PHE A 93 -5.73 4.40 5.31
CA PHE A 93 -6.24 3.71 6.48
C PHE A 93 -5.13 3.34 7.48
N LEU A 94 -4.07 2.66 7.03
CA LEU A 94 -2.98 2.24 7.89
C LEU A 94 -2.18 3.41 8.48
N SER A 95 -2.03 4.51 7.74
CA SER A 95 -1.36 5.71 8.25
C SER A 95 -2.18 6.38 9.36
N GLN A 96 -3.51 6.43 9.20
CA GLN A 96 -4.39 7.12 10.14
C GLN A 96 -4.71 6.32 11.41
N ILE A 97 -4.60 4.98 11.40
CA ILE A 97 -4.76 4.18 12.64
C ILE A 97 -3.78 4.66 13.72
N GLU A 98 -2.52 4.87 13.35
CA GLU A 98 -1.49 5.34 14.29
C GLU A 98 -1.81 6.75 14.79
N SER A 99 -2.20 7.65 13.88
CA SER A 99 -2.63 9.00 14.23
C SER A 99 -3.83 9.01 15.19
N LEU A 100 -4.82 8.11 14.98
CA LEU A 100 -5.99 7.98 15.85
C LEU A 100 -5.64 7.49 17.25
N VAL A 101 -4.83 6.44 17.35
CA VAL A 101 -4.47 5.84 18.64
C VAL A 101 -3.61 6.80 19.47
N PHE A 102 -2.69 7.52 18.80
CA PHE A 102 -1.80 8.46 19.47
C PHE A 102 -2.32 9.89 19.54
N LEU A 103 -3.55 10.16 19.06
CA LEU A 103 -4.12 11.51 18.97
C LEU A 103 -4.01 12.30 20.27
N LYS A 104 -4.37 11.69 21.40
CA LYS A 104 -4.30 12.33 22.72
C LYS A 104 -2.88 12.59 23.24
N TYR A 105 -1.88 11.97 22.60
CA TYR A 105 -0.45 12.12 22.94
C TYR A 105 0.30 13.01 21.95
N LEU A 106 -0.29 13.28 20.79
CA LEU A 106 0.25 14.18 19.77
C LEU A 106 -0.20 15.60 20.07
N THR A 107 0.63 16.36 20.78
CA THR A 107 0.31 17.73 21.17
C THR A 107 0.04 18.62 19.95
N HIS A 108 -1.20 19.06 19.77
CA HIS A 108 -1.66 20.17 18.91
C HIS A 108 -1.47 20.10 17.39
N LYS A 109 -1.08 18.95 16.82
CA LYS A 109 -0.76 18.88 15.38
C LYS A 109 -1.83 18.22 14.50
N MET A 110 -2.70 17.38 15.08
CA MET A 110 -3.79 16.73 14.39
C MET A 110 -5.05 16.73 15.25
N THR A 111 -6.21 16.86 14.60
CA THR A 111 -7.52 16.70 15.24
C THR A 111 -8.20 15.44 14.72
N ALA A 112 -9.19 14.92 15.45
CA ALA A 112 -10.02 13.81 14.98
C ALA A 112 -10.75 14.17 13.67
N GLU A 113 -11.13 15.43 13.51
CA GLU A 113 -11.75 15.97 12.30
C GLU A 113 -10.78 15.89 11.09
N THR A 114 -9.52 16.32 11.28
CA THR A 114 -8.48 16.20 10.24
C THR A 114 -8.27 14.75 9.81
N ILE A 115 -8.21 13.83 10.77
CA ILE A 115 -8.06 12.40 10.48
C ILE A 115 -9.28 11.86 9.74
N GLY A 116 -10.48 12.19 10.19
CA GLY A 116 -11.73 11.83 9.54
C GLY A 116 -11.80 12.33 8.10
N TRP A 117 -11.39 13.58 7.86
CA TRP A 117 -11.30 14.15 6.52
C TRP A 117 -10.30 13.40 5.63
N LEU A 118 -9.10 13.09 6.14
CA LEU A 118 -8.09 12.34 5.39
C LEU A 118 -8.62 10.96 4.99
N LEU A 119 -9.28 10.24 5.91
CA LEU A 119 -9.89 8.94 5.63
C LEU A 119 -11.02 9.04 4.59
N CYS A 120 -11.94 9.99 4.74
CA CYS A 120 -13.02 10.19 3.77
C CYS A 120 -12.48 10.55 2.39
N ARG A 121 -11.53 11.48 2.31
CA ARG A 121 -10.89 11.88 1.05
C ARG A 121 -10.17 10.70 0.40
N GLY A 122 -9.40 9.93 1.16
CA GLY A 122 -8.71 8.74 0.67
C GLY A 122 -9.68 7.69 0.14
N ALA A 123 -10.79 7.43 0.86
CA ALA A 123 -11.83 6.49 0.41
C ALA A 123 -12.48 6.94 -0.91
N VAL A 124 -12.83 8.22 -1.04
CA VAL A 124 -13.38 8.79 -2.29
C VAL A 124 -12.36 8.68 -3.41
N THR A 125 -11.07 9.02 -3.16
CA THR A 125 -10.00 8.85 -4.16
C THR A 125 -9.91 7.40 -4.64
N ALA A 126 -9.89 6.44 -3.73
CA ALA A 126 -9.79 5.02 -4.07
C ALA A 126 -11.01 4.54 -4.88
N CYS A 127 -12.22 4.96 -4.51
CA CYS A 127 -13.46 4.62 -5.21
C CYS A 127 -13.51 5.22 -6.63
N LEU A 128 -12.97 6.41 -6.84
CA LEU A 128 -12.89 7.05 -8.16
C LEU A 128 -11.77 6.45 -9.02
N PHE A 129 -10.61 6.21 -8.42
CA PHE A 129 -9.43 5.73 -9.14
C PHE A 129 -9.54 4.27 -9.57
N ALA A 130 -10.05 3.37 -8.71
CA ALA A 130 -10.05 1.94 -8.98
C ALA A 130 -10.79 1.54 -10.28
N PRO A 131 -12.00 2.06 -10.59
CA PRO A 131 -12.65 1.79 -11.86
C PRO A 131 -11.84 2.27 -13.07
N LEU A 132 -11.27 3.48 -12.99
CA LEU A 132 -10.42 4.05 -14.03
C LEU A 132 -9.17 3.21 -14.25
N ALA A 133 -8.51 2.77 -13.16
CA ALA A 133 -7.33 1.94 -13.23
C ALA A 133 -7.60 0.60 -13.93
N VAL A 134 -8.71 -0.07 -13.58
CA VAL A 134 -9.10 -1.33 -14.21
C VAL A 134 -9.47 -1.14 -15.68
N LEU A 135 -10.14 -0.02 -16.03
CA LEU A 135 -10.50 0.33 -17.40
C LEU A 135 -9.24 0.63 -18.24
N ILE A 136 -8.36 1.51 -17.80
CA ILE A 136 -7.14 1.91 -18.50
C ILE A 136 -6.22 0.69 -18.73
N MET A 137 -6.15 -0.22 -17.75
CA MET A 137 -5.36 -1.45 -17.87
C MET A 137 -6.03 -2.54 -18.72
N GLY A 138 -7.23 -2.26 -19.27
CA GLY A 138 -7.96 -3.21 -20.11
C GLY A 138 -8.44 -4.46 -19.38
N LYS A 139 -8.72 -4.35 -18.07
CA LYS A 139 -9.10 -5.48 -17.19
C LYS A 139 -10.59 -5.52 -16.85
N MET A 140 -11.45 -4.84 -17.65
CA MET A 140 -12.90 -4.85 -17.43
C MET A 140 -13.54 -6.21 -17.73
N ARG A 141 -13.02 -6.91 -18.74
CA ARG A 141 -13.53 -8.22 -19.19
C ARG A 141 -12.45 -9.27 -19.08
N PRO A 142 -12.83 -10.56 -18.95
CA PRO A 142 -11.85 -11.64 -19.02
C PRO A 142 -11.12 -11.56 -20.36
N SER A 143 -9.79 -11.53 -20.35
CA SER A 143 -9.04 -11.69 -21.58
C SER A 143 -8.78 -13.18 -21.79
N GLY A 144 -9.37 -13.71 -22.87
CA GLY A 144 -9.10 -15.01 -23.52
C GLY A 144 -8.62 -16.20 -22.70
N THR A 145 -8.92 -17.32 -23.18
CA THR A 145 -8.84 -18.68 -22.66
C THR A 145 -7.45 -19.28 -22.39
N ALA A 146 -6.45 -18.50 -22.01
CA ALA A 146 -5.20 -19.13 -21.55
C ALA A 146 -5.48 -19.89 -20.24
N PRO A 147 -5.23 -21.23 -20.19
CA PRO A 147 -5.39 -21.99 -18.98
C PRO A 147 -4.61 -21.32 -17.84
N PHE A 148 -5.27 -21.19 -16.69
CA PHE A 148 -4.64 -20.62 -15.52
C PHE A 148 -3.62 -21.62 -14.97
N ASP A 149 -2.32 -21.36 -15.14
CA ASP A 149 -1.27 -22.17 -14.57
C ASP A 149 -1.28 -22.04 -13.03
N SER A 150 -1.93 -23.01 -12.39
CA SER A 150 -2.06 -23.07 -10.93
C SER A 150 -0.74 -23.45 -10.21
N HIS A 151 0.27 -23.93 -10.94
CA HIS A 151 1.48 -24.50 -10.35
C HIS A 151 2.39 -23.46 -9.69
N ASN A 152 2.32 -22.19 -10.10
CA ASN A 152 3.19 -21.12 -9.63
C ASN A 152 2.53 -20.18 -8.60
N ARG A 153 1.35 -20.53 -8.09
CA ARG A 153 0.65 -19.74 -7.05
C ARG A 153 1.21 -20.02 -5.66
N ILE A 154 1.35 -18.97 -4.86
CA ILE A 154 1.40 -19.12 -3.40
C ILE A 154 0.07 -19.76 -2.98
N ARG A 155 0.14 -20.95 -2.40
CA ARG A 155 -1.05 -21.66 -1.96
C ARG A 155 -1.46 -21.16 -0.59
N LEU A 156 -2.48 -20.33 -0.57
CA LEU A 156 -3.14 -19.87 0.67
C LEU A 156 -4.14 -20.91 1.20
N LEU A 157 -4.18 -22.10 0.59
CA LEU A 157 -4.99 -23.23 1.08
C LEU A 157 -4.26 -23.93 2.21
N MET A 158 -4.52 -23.51 3.42
CA MET A 158 -3.95 -24.08 4.62
C MET A 158 -5.03 -24.20 5.71
N PRO A 159 -4.88 -25.13 6.69
CA PRO A 159 -5.77 -25.23 7.82
C PRO A 159 -5.71 -23.94 8.66
N TRP A 160 -6.75 -23.69 9.45
CA TRP A 160 -6.85 -22.48 10.28
C TRP A 160 -5.66 -22.31 11.23
N THR A 161 -5.11 -23.42 11.76
CA THR A 161 -3.88 -23.41 12.58
C THR A 161 -2.69 -22.83 11.81
N GLY A 162 -2.59 -23.14 10.52
CA GLY A 162 -1.57 -22.57 9.63
C GLY A 162 -1.72 -21.06 9.47
N TRP A 163 -2.96 -20.56 9.42
CA TRP A 163 -3.23 -19.12 9.38
C TRP A 163 -2.85 -18.44 10.70
N VAL A 164 -3.27 -19.01 11.84
CA VAL A 164 -3.02 -18.40 13.15
C VAL A 164 -1.53 -18.17 13.40
N TRP A 165 -0.69 -19.22 13.24
CA TRP A 165 0.73 -19.05 13.50
C TRP A 165 1.42 -18.11 12.49
N LYS A 166 1.06 -18.16 11.19
CA LYS A 166 1.65 -17.29 10.18
C LYS A 166 1.27 -15.82 10.41
N LEU A 167 0.00 -15.55 10.69
CA LEU A 167 -0.45 -14.20 11.02
C LEU A 167 0.21 -13.70 12.31
N GLY A 168 0.35 -14.54 13.32
CA GLY A 168 1.08 -14.22 14.55
C GLY A 168 2.55 -13.87 14.28
N VAL A 169 3.26 -14.69 13.50
CA VAL A 169 4.65 -14.40 13.10
C VAL A 169 4.75 -13.11 12.29
N ILE A 170 3.85 -12.89 11.33
CA ILE A 170 3.84 -11.65 10.52
C ILE A 170 3.62 -10.42 11.40
N ALA A 171 2.67 -10.48 12.36
CA ALA A 171 2.40 -9.37 13.27
C ALA A 171 3.63 -9.05 14.15
N VAL A 172 4.29 -10.07 14.68
CA VAL A 172 5.53 -9.91 15.47
C VAL A 172 6.66 -9.36 14.61
N CYS A 173 6.86 -9.89 13.40
CA CYS A 173 7.87 -9.38 12.46
C CYS A 173 7.63 -7.91 12.11
N TYR A 174 6.36 -7.51 11.90
CA TYR A 174 6.04 -6.11 11.65
C TYR A 174 6.44 -5.21 12.82
N SER A 175 6.02 -5.57 14.03
CA SER A 175 6.36 -4.83 15.25
C SER A 175 7.87 -4.72 15.43
N PHE A 176 8.60 -5.83 15.22
CA PHE A 176 10.07 -5.85 15.34
C PHE A 176 10.75 -4.96 14.28
N ILE A 177 10.38 -5.09 13.01
CA ILE A 177 10.95 -4.29 11.91
C ILE A 177 10.66 -2.81 12.15
N TYR A 178 9.42 -2.45 12.51
CA TYR A 178 9.01 -1.09 12.80
C TYR A 178 9.87 -0.47 13.91
N LEU A 179 10.00 -1.16 15.04
CA LEU A 179 10.78 -0.67 16.18
C LEU A 179 12.28 -0.57 15.84
N THR A 180 12.80 -1.53 15.07
CA THR A 180 14.21 -1.52 14.63
C THR A 180 14.50 -0.31 13.74
N PHE A 181 13.68 -0.07 12.71
CA PHE A 181 13.86 1.09 11.85
C PHE A 181 13.59 2.41 12.58
N GLY A 182 12.59 2.45 13.46
CA GLY A 182 12.35 3.57 14.34
C GLY A 182 13.61 3.91 15.16
N PHE A 183 14.21 2.93 15.80
CA PHE A 183 15.43 3.13 16.60
C PHE A 183 16.65 3.50 15.76
N LEU A 184 16.92 2.77 14.66
CA LEU A 184 18.13 2.94 13.85
C LEU A 184 18.08 4.16 12.90
N VAL A 185 16.90 4.61 12.50
CA VAL A 185 16.72 5.67 11.50
C VAL A 185 16.03 6.89 12.09
N ALA A 186 14.79 6.75 12.58
CA ALA A 186 13.99 7.89 13.01
C ALA A 186 14.57 8.57 14.26
N TRP A 187 14.76 7.82 15.31
CA TRP A 187 15.23 8.35 16.61
C TRP A 187 16.71 8.78 16.63
N GLN A 188 17.49 8.48 15.57
CA GLN A 188 18.83 9.05 15.41
C GLN A 188 18.80 10.51 14.97
N SER A 189 17.68 10.97 14.37
CA SER A 189 17.55 12.35 13.90
C SER A 189 17.20 13.31 15.02
N PRO A 190 17.99 14.41 15.23
CA PRO A 190 17.62 15.46 16.16
C PRO A 190 16.28 16.13 15.81
N ALA A 191 15.95 16.28 14.51
CA ALA A 191 14.71 16.88 14.06
C ALA A 191 13.49 16.01 14.46
N VAL A 192 13.60 14.69 14.36
CA VAL A 192 12.54 13.77 14.80
C VAL A 192 12.37 13.82 16.31
N ARG A 193 13.48 13.78 17.07
CA ARG A 193 13.40 13.89 18.54
C ARG A 193 12.77 15.21 18.99
N ALA A 194 13.14 16.33 18.36
CA ALA A 194 12.54 17.63 18.66
C ALA A 194 11.05 17.69 18.28
N TYR A 195 10.68 17.08 17.16
CA TYR A 195 9.29 17.06 16.69
C TYR A 195 8.36 16.29 17.61
N TYR A 196 8.83 15.18 18.18
CA TYR A 196 8.10 14.34 19.13
C TYR A 196 8.41 14.67 20.61
N ALA A 197 9.15 15.73 20.89
CA ALA A 197 9.39 16.18 22.25
C ALA A 197 8.06 16.50 22.93
N GLY A 198 7.81 15.89 24.09
CA GLY A 198 6.53 16.02 24.81
C GLY A 198 5.49 14.95 24.51
N MET A 199 5.72 14.04 23.55
CA MET A 199 4.87 12.86 23.39
C MET A 199 5.03 11.92 24.59
N SER A 200 3.96 11.72 25.35
CA SER A 200 3.96 10.95 26.61
C SER A 200 3.22 9.61 26.52
N ALA A 201 3.18 9.02 25.31
CA ALA A 201 2.50 7.74 25.11
C ALA A 201 3.17 6.61 25.92
N PRO A 202 2.39 5.70 26.55
CA PRO A 202 2.96 4.56 27.24
C PRO A 202 3.80 3.67 26.31
N ALA A 203 5.00 3.28 26.73
CA ALA A 203 5.92 2.53 25.89
C ALA A 203 5.35 1.18 25.36
N TRP A 204 4.47 0.54 26.12
CA TRP A 204 3.82 -0.73 25.73
C TRP A 204 2.76 -0.55 24.62
N LEU A 205 2.20 0.67 24.49
CA LEU A 205 1.14 0.93 23.50
C LEU A 205 1.67 0.84 22.08
N ILE A 206 2.90 1.31 21.83
CA ILE A 206 3.50 1.32 20.50
C ILE A 206 3.57 -0.11 19.92
N PRO A 207 4.25 -1.09 20.54
CA PRO A 207 4.32 -2.44 19.99
C PRO A 207 2.94 -3.11 19.86
N LEU A 208 2.01 -2.85 20.77
CA LEU A 208 0.66 -3.39 20.69
C LEU A 208 -0.09 -2.90 19.45
N VAL A 209 -0.01 -1.60 19.15
CA VAL A 209 -0.61 -1.02 17.94
C VAL A 209 0.04 -1.62 16.68
N GLN A 210 1.36 -1.81 16.71
CA GLN A 210 2.07 -2.39 15.56
C GLN A 210 1.69 -3.87 15.33
N LEU A 211 1.43 -4.66 16.39
CA LEU A 211 0.89 -6.01 16.22
C LEU A 211 -0.45 -6.00 15.48
N GLY A 212 -1.38 -5.13 15.88
CA GLY A 212 -2.67 -4.97 15.19
C GLY A 212 -2.52 -4.52 13.74
N ARG A 213 -1.66 -3.53 13.48
CA ARG A 213 -1.35 -3.07 12.11
C ARG A 213 -0.73 -4.18 11.26
N GLY A 214 0.16 -5.00 11.84
CA GLY A 214 0.76 -6.14 11.17
C GLY A 214 -0.27 -7.14 10.62
N LEU A 215 -1.36 -7.36 11.34
CA LEU A 215 -2.47 -8.21 10.87
C LEU A 215 -3.21 -7.58 9.69
N ILE A 216 -3.45 -6.27 9.71
CA ILE A 216 -4.10 -5.55 8.60
C ILE A 216 -3.21 -5.60 7.35
N TRP A 217 -1.92 -5.34 7.52
CA TRP A 217 -0.92 -5.48 6.46
C TRP A 217 -0.92 -6.89 5.85
N ALA A 218 -0.97 -7.93 6.68
CA ALA A 218 -1.07 -9.31 6.21
C ALA A 218 -2.32 -9.55 5.37
N GLY A 219 -3.47 -9.00 5.77
CA GLY A 219 -4.72 -9.06 5.01
C GLY A 219 -4.59 -8.42 3.62
N LEU A 220 -3.96 -7.24 3.54
CA LEU A 220 -3.68 -6.56 2.26
C LEU A 220 -2.70 -7.35 1.39
N ALA A 221 -1.65 -7.94 1.97
CA ALA A 221 -0.72 -8.82 1.26
C ALA A 221 -1.45 -10.05 0.69
N VAL A 222 -2.30 -10.70 1.48
CA VAL A 222 -3.12 -11.85 1.04
C VAL A 222 -3.99 -11.45 -0.15
N LEU A 223 -4.61 -10.28 -0.12
CA LEU A 223 -5.42 -9.79 -1.24
C LEU A 223 -4.59 -9.60 -2.52
N VAL A 224 -3.38 -9.01 -2.41
CA VAL A 224 -2.45 -8.86 -3.55
C VAL A 224 -2.02 -10.22 -4.09
N ILE A 225 -1.63 -11.16 -3.21
CA ILE A 225 -1.24 -12.52 -3.61
C ILE A 225 -2.38 -13.23 -4.33
N GLN A 226 -3.61 -13.12 -3.80
CA GLN A 226 -4.78 -13.77 -4.38
C GLN A 226 -5.11 -13.26 -5.78
N LEU A 227 -4.94 -11.98 -6.07
CA LEU A 227 -5.27 -11.43 -7.39
C LEU A 227 -4.18 -11.68 -8.44
N MET A 228 -2.91 -11.87 -8.03
CA MET A 228 -1.77 -11.97 -8.95
C MET A 228 -1.58 -13.37 -9.54
N LYS A 229 -1.17 -13.42 -10.80
CA LYS A 229 -0.59 -14.59 -11.47
C LYS A 229 0.93 -14.52 -11.34
N GLY A 230 1.58 -15.69 -11.29
CA GLY A 230 3.04 -15.76 -11.36
C GLY A 230 3.69 -16.42 -10.15
N LYS A 231 5.01 -16.31 -10.09
CA LYS A 231 5.83 -16.92 -9.05
C LYS A 231 5.69 -16.15 -7.73
N TRP A 232 5.96 -16.82 -6.63
CA TRP A 232 5.85 -16.22 -5.28
C TRP A 232 6.71 -14.96 -5.11
N TRP A 233 7.92 -14.93 -5.67
CA TRP A 233 8.81 -13.77 -5.58
C TRP A 233 8.29 -12.55 -6.36
N GLU A 234 7.50 -12.76 -7.45
CA GLU A 234 6.83 -11.67 -8.16
C GLU A 234 5.77 -11.01 -7.27
N SER A 235 5.04 -11.82 -6.49
CA SER A 235 4.11 -11.31 -5.48
C SER A 235 4.87 -10.65 -4.32
N GLY A 236 6.02 -11.20 -3.93
CA GLY A 236 6.91 -10.61 -2.92
C GLY A 236 7.35 -9.21 -3.32
N LEU A 237 7.85 -9.05 -4.54
CA LEU A 237 8.26 -7.74 -5.07
C LEU A 237 7.07 -6.77 -5.17
N ALA A 238 5.90 -7.24 -5.66
CA ALA A 238 4.71 -6.41 -5.75
C ALA A 238 4.24 -5.90 -4.39
N VAL A 239 4.13 -6.78 -3.40
CA VAL A 239 3.72 -6.42 -2.03
C VAL A 239 4.74 -5.46 -1.40
N SER A 240 6.04 -5.74 -1.53
CA SER A 240 7.10 -4.87 -1.01
C SER A 240 7.05 -3.46 -1.60
N LEU A 241 6.90 -3.35 -2.92
CA LEU A 241 6.80 -2.05 -3.59
C LEU A 241 5.51 -1.31 -3.23
N LEU A 242 4.36 -2.01 -3.18
CA LEU A 242 3.10 -1.41 -2.74
C LEU A 242 3.20 -0.87 -1.32
N PHE A 243 3.71 -1.68 -0.39
CA PHE A 243 3.84 -1.30 1.01
C PHE A 243 4.81 -0.14 1.21
N ALA A 244 5.97 -0.19 0.55
CA ALA A 244 6.97 0.87 0.66
C ALA A 244 6.50 2.17 0.03
N VAL A 245 6.07 2.12 -1.23
CA VAL A 245 5.79 3.33 -2.02
C VAL A 245 4.48 3.98 -1.58
N LEU A 246 3.37 3.22 -1.52
CA LEU A 246 2.08 3.81 -1.20
C LEU A 246 2.04 4.39 0.22
N MET A 247 2.75 3.78 1.18
CA MET A 247 2.79 4.27 2.56
C MET A 247 3.65 5.51 2.73
N SER A 248 4.75 5.63 1.96
CA SER A 248 5.75 6.69 2.20
C SER A 248 5.74 7.82 1.17
N SER A 249 5.14 7.63 0.01
CA SER A 249 5.24 8.60 -1.10
C SER A 249 4.74 10.01 -0.76
N GLY A 250 3.72 10.13 0.10
CA GLY A 250 3.22 11.43 0.58
C GLY A 250 4.26 12.26 1.34
N LEU A 251 5.28 11.61 1.90
CA LEU A 251 6.39 12.28 2.59
C LEU A 251 7.41 12.94 1.63
N LEU A 252 7.27 12.71 0.33
CA LEU A 252 8.06 13.37 -0.71
C LEU A 252 7.55 14.77 -1.07
N LEU A 253 6.43 15.22 -0.48
CA LEU A 253 5.94 16.57 -0.69
C LEU A 253 6.91 17.60 -0.08
N PRO A 254 7.31 18.63 -0.82
CA PRO A 254 8.24 19.66 -0.34
C PRO A 254 7.62 20.59 0.71
N TYR A 255 6.30 20.53 0.87
CA TYR A 255 5.57 21.21 1.92
C TYR A 255 4.45 20.33 2.45
N ASN A 256 4.43 20.14 3.77
CA ASN A 256 3.37 19.45 4.48
C ASN A 256 3.02 20.29 5.74
N PRO A 257 1.79 20.81 5.86
CA PRO A 257 1.39 21.62 7.00
C PRO A 257 1.43 20.87 8.34
N LEU A 258 1.41 19.54 8.29
CA LEU A 258 1.39 18.69 9.48
C LEU A 258 2.78 18.20 9.90
N MET A 259 3.80 18.29 9.03
CA MET A 259 5.12 17.71 9.30
C MET A 259 6.23 18.52 8.62
N PRO A 260 7.24 18.99 9.36
CA PRO A 260 8.40 19.67 8.76
C PRO A 260 9.15 18.77 7.76
N GLU A 261 9.71 19.38 6.72
CA GLU A 261 10.42 18.67 5.64
C GLU A 261 11.56 17.77 6.18
N ALA A 262 12.36 18.28 7.13
CA ALA A 262 13.45 17.52 7.74
C ALA A 262 12.96 16.24 8.44
N VAL A 263 11.77 16.28 9.05
CA VAL A 263 11.13 15.12 9.71
C VAL A 263 10.56 14.17 8.66
N ALA A 264 9.86 14.72 7.65
CA ALA A 264 9.29 13.95 6.55
C ALA A 264 10.36 13.16 5.79
N ALA A 265 11.51 13.77 5.51
CA ALA A 265 12.63 13.11 4.82
C ALA A 265 13.23 11.93 5.62
N VAL A 266 13.23 11.99 6.94
CA VAL A 266 13.67 10.89 7.81
C VAL A 266 12.63 9.78 7.81
N HIS A 267 11.36 10.11 8.02
CA HIS A 267 10.27 9.15 7.99
C HIS A 267 10.09 8.49 6.62
N PHE A 268 10.36 9.20 5.52
CA PHE A 268 10.37 8.56 4.21
C PHE A 268 11.36 7.40 4.15
N ARG A 269 12.61 7.61 4.59
CA ARG A 269 13.64 6.55 4.60
C ARG A 269 13.29 5.40 5.52
N GLU A 270 12.78 5.72 6.71
CA GLU A 270 12.31 4.75 7.69
C GLU A 270 11.17 3.89 7.14
N LEU A 271 10.08 4.53 6.70
CA LEU A 271 8.88 3.83 6.24
C LEU A 271 9.09 3.08 4.93
N PHE A 272 9.84 3.68 3.98
CA PHE A 272 10.13 3.01 2.73
C PHE A 272 10.94 1.73 2.97
N GLY A 273 12.03 1.81 3.73
CA GLY A 273 12.91 0.68 4.00
C GLY A 273 12.22 -0.42 4.82
N SER A 274 11.59 -0.05 5.92
CA SER A 274 10.90 -0.99 6.81
C SER A 274 9.75 -1.72 6.10
N ASN A 275 8.90 -1.00 5.38
CA ASN A 275 7.75 -1.59 4.69
C ASN A 275 8.17 -2.41 3.46
N PHE A 276 9.27 -2.06 2.77
CA PHE A 276 9.81 -2.88 1.69
C PHE A 276 10.26 -4.25 2.20
N ILE A 277 11.07 -4.27 3.27
CA ILE A 277 11.54 -5.51 3.89
C ILE A 277 10.35 -6.30 4.46
N PHE A 278 9.45 -5.63 5.15
CA PHE A 278 8.27 -6.28 5.73
C PHE A 278 7.36 -6.91 4.67
N GLY A 279 7.13 -6.25 3.55
CA GLY A 279 6.34 -6.80 2.45
C GLY A 279 6.94 -8.10 1.92
N TRP A 280 8.27 -8.14 1.77
CA TRP A 280 8.98 -9.35 1.36
C TRP A 280 8.88 -10.48 2.38
N VAL A 281 9.13 -10.16 3.66
CA VAL A 281 9.00 -11.12 4.78
C VAL A 281 7.58 -11.68 4.87
N THR A 282 6.56 -10.84 4.72
CA THR A 282 5.15 -11.26 4.76
C THR A 282 4.85 -12.31 3.69
N VAL A 283 5.24 -12.05 2.44
CA VAL A 283 5.00 -12.99 1.34
C VAL A 283 5.83 -14.27 1.53
N TRP A 284 7.06 -14.16 2.00
CA TRP A 284 7.90 -15.31 2.31
C TRP A 284 7.28 -16.21 3.39
N VAL A 285 6.82 -15.64 4.51
CA VAL A 285 6.16 -16.38 5.60
C VAL A 285 4.88 -17.05 5.11
N LEU A 286 4.05 -16.35 4.33
CA LEU A 286 2.83 -16.92 3.76
C LEU A 286 3.13 -18.08 2.82
N ASN A 287 4.28 -18.07 2.15
CA ASN A 287 4.70 -19.15 1.23
C ASN A 287 5.33 -20.36 1.92
N LEU A 288 5.74 -20.26 3.19
CA LEU A 288 6.31 -21.39 3.93
C LEU A 288 5.31 -22.55 4.03
N GLY A 289 5.79 -23.79 3.87
CA GLY A 289 4.98 -25.02 4.03
C GLY A 289 3.95 -25.29 2.93
N GLY A 290 3.94 -24.52 1.86
CA GLY A 290 3.08 -24.73 0.68
C GLY A 290 3.51 -25.94 -0.16
N LYS A 291 3.52 -27.16 0.41
CA LYS A 291 3.72 -28.39 -0.36
C LYS A 291 2.56 -28.60 -1.31
N ILE A 292 2.89 -28.67 -2.60
CA ILE A 292 1.98 -29.16 -3.64
C ILE A 292 1.64 -30.62 -3.30
N ARG A 293 0.44 -30.89 -2.79
CA ARG A 293 -0.08 -32.24 -2.92
C ARG A 293 -0.35 -32.44 -4.42
N PRO A 294 0.30 -33.39 -5.10
CA PRO A 294 -0.15 -33.77 -6.43
C PRO A 294 -1.62 -34.18 -6.28
N VAL A 295 -2.49 -33.58 -7.07
CA VAL A 295 -3.85 -34.10 -7.27
C VAL A 295 -3.62 -35.50 -7.76
N GLY A 296 -3.99 -36.49 -6.94
CA GLY A 296 -3.89 -37.89 -7.31
C GLY A 296 -4.60 -38.03 -8.66
N VAL A 297 -3.86 -38.43 -9.66
CA VAL A 297 -4.40 -39.05 -10.86
C VAL A 297 -5.12 -40.28 -10.33
N GLY A 298 -6.45 -40.20 -10.28
CA GLY A 298 -7.27 -41.33 -9.95
C GLY A 298 -6.79 -42.52 -10.79
N SER A 299 -6.28 -43.52 -10.14
CA SER A 299 -6.11 -44.82 -10.74
C SER A 299 -7.50 -45.33 -11.09
N GLU A 300 -7.98 -45.03 -12.30
CA GLU A 300 -8.92 -45.89 -12.98
C GLU A 300 -8.14 -47.17 -13.33
N THR A 301 -8.04 -48.07 -12.36
CA THR A 301 -7.79 -49.49 -12.66
C THR A 301 -9.14 -50.14 -12.87
N ALA A 302 -9.37 -50.45 -14.11
CA ALA A 302 -10.02 -51.67 -14.64
C ALA A 302 -10.58 -52.66 -13.60
N ILE A 303 -11.84 -52.96 -13.71
CA ILE A 303 -12.35 -54.33 -13.98
C ILE A 303 -13.60 -54.22 -14.84
#